data_82e6dbf6eaae18d0a4b00f1d363af211
#
_entry.id   82e6dbf6eaae18d0a4b00f1d363af211
#
_cell.length_a   1.000
_cell.length_b   1.000
_cell.length_c   1.000
_cell.angle_alpha   90.00
_cell.angle_beta   90.00
_cell.angle_gamma   90.00
#
_symmetry.space_group_name_H-M   'P 1'
#
loop_
_entity.id
_entity.type
_entity.pdbx_description
1 polymer ?
#
loop_
_entity_poly.entity_id
_entity_poly.type
_entity_poly.pdbx_seq_one_letter_code
_entity_poly.pdbx_strand_id
1 'polypeptide(L)'
;MDFAANAYLQTYRTPYKYGAPVLAGSGKPGSFDALAVDAPFVFFHNGQFHMTYIGFDGEGYQTALATSGDLLHWERKGVILSRKTPGAWDSIGAAGVWIILEDNELDTLPRLKKIDGKYWMVYHSYPQTGYEAGPAEIGLAWTEDETLMNWTRLEQPVFSWKDGADWEKGGLYKSCVVTHNNRYYMFYNAKTEGEPWLEQTGAAFSEDLLHWERCPRNPLLPVSPGCWDSIFVSDPWVVHSGNQWLNFYYGFDGRHAQDGLAVSEDLLHWQKCEGPLLSHGQAGELDGTHAHKACVLRHNGVLYHFYCAVRPWQEGDATNCGGEFRCITVAASAPFQ
;
A
#
# COMPACT_ATOMS: atom_id res chain seq x y z
N MET A 1 17.27 4.79 -14.93
CA MET A 1 17.00 4.12 -16.24
C MET A 1 15.96 4.94 -16.98
N ASP A 2 16.23 5.33 -18.22
CA ASP A 2 15.26 6.08 -19.03
C ASP A 2 14.04 5.20 -19.33
N PHE A 3 12.92 5.53 -18.72
CA PHE A 3 11.66 4.80 -18.89
C PHE A 3 11.12 4.93 -20.31
N ALA A 4 11.28 6.09 -20.94
CA ALA A 4 10.73 6.34 -22.27
C ALA A 4 11.47 5.55 -23.37
N ALA A 5 12.76 5.32 -23.19
CA ALA A 5 13.60 4.59 -24.15
C ALA A 5 13.58 3.05 -23.96
N ASN A 6 13.05 2.53 -22.86
CA ASN A 6 13.00 1.11 -22.58
C ASN A 6 11.64 0.49 -22.89
N ALA A 7 11.52 -0.18 -24.05
CA ALA A 7 10.27 -0.79 -24.50
C ALA A 7 9.68 -1.83 -23.51
N TYR A 8 10.53 -2.54 -22.77
CA TYR A 8 10.07 -3.49 -21.74
C TYR A 8 9.37 -2.78 -20.60
N LEU A 9 9.94 -1.68 -20.09
CA LEU A 9 9.33 -0.91 -19.00
C LEU A 9 8.02 -0.24 -19.43
N GLN A 10 7.84 0.09 -20.71
CA GLN A 10 6.59 0.63 -21.23
C GLN A 10 5.40 -0.32 -21.05
N THR A 11 5.65 -1.63 -20.97
CA THR A 11 4.59 -2.64 -20.77
C THR A 11 3.92 -2.56 -19.39
N TYR A 12 4.53 -1.81 -18.44
CA TYR A 12 3.97 -1.58 -17.10
C TYR A 12 3.19 -0.28 -16.98
N ARG A 13 3.04 0.49 -18.07
CA ARG A 13 2.21 1.70 -18.07
C ARG A 13 0.72 1.38 -18.09
N THR A 14 -0.03 2.20 -17.36
CA THR A 14 -1.50 2.16 -17.30
C THR A 14 -2.08 3.52 -17.68
N PRO A 15 -2.04 3.86 -18.99
CA PRO A 15 -2.40 5.21 -19.47
C PRO A 15 -3.90 5.51 -19.40
N TYR A 16 -4.75 4.47 -19.23
CA TYR A 16 -6.19 4.63 -19.21
C TYR A 16 -6.67 4.69 -17.76
N LYS A 17 -6.94 5.91 -17.26
CA LYS A 17 -7.53 6.14 -15.94
C LYS A 17 -9.05 5.96 -16.02
N TYR A 18 -9.63 5.27 -15.02
CA TYR A 18 -11.08 5.06 -14.95
C TYR A 18 -11.85 6.38 -14.72
N GLY A 19 -11.22 7.33 -14.00
CA GLY A 19 -11.76 8.69 -13.83
C GLY A 19 -12.90 8.81 -12.82
N ALA A 20 -13.31 7.71 -12.19
CA ALA A 20 -14.31 7.68 -11.13
C ALA A 20 -13.81 6.85 -9.94
N PRO A 21 -14.30 7.09 -8.72
CA PRO A 21 -13.98 6.23 -7.59
C PRO A 21 -14.50 4.80 -7.82
N VAL A 22 -13.66 3.78 -7.58
CA VAL A 22 -14.15 2.40 -7.42
C VAL A 22 -14.54 2.15 -5.97
N LEU A 23 -13.95 2.92 -5.03
CA LEU A 23 -14.33 2.91 -3.62
C LEU A 23 -13.98 4.27 -2.99
N ALA A 24 -14.93 4.91 -2.34
CA ALA A 24 -14.74 6.17 -1.63
C ALA A 24 -15.19 6.04 -0.16
N GLY A 25 -14.82 6.96 0.70
CA GLY A 25 -15.34 7.02 2.07
C GLY A 25 -16.85 7.13 2.09
N SER A 26 -17.48 6.68 3.18
CA SER A 26 -18.95 6.65 3.29
C SER A 26 -19.59 8.01 3.56
N GLY A 27 -18.84 8.97 4.11
CA GLY A 27 -19.36 10.23 4.59
C GLY A 27 -20.34 10.11 5.77
N LYS A 28 -20.52 8.89 6.30
CA LYS A 28 -21.47 8.63 7.40
C LYS A 28 -20.79 8.86 8.74
N PRO A 29 -21.29 9.78 9.58
CA PRO A 29 -20.77 9.98 10.93
C PRO A 29 -20.73 8.66 11.71
N GLY A 30 -19.58 8.38 12.37
CA GLY A 30 -19.37 7.16 13.15
C GLY A 30 -19.01 5.92 12.34
N SER A 31 -18.95 6.00 11.00
CA SER A 31 -18.38 4.94 10.16
C SER A 31 -16.85 5.00 10.20
N PHE A 32 -16.19 3.86 10.14
CA PHE A 32 -14.73 3.73 10.14
C PHE A 32 -14.07 4.46 8.96
N ASP A 33 -14.82 4.74 7.91
CA ASP A 33 -14.40 5.37 6.65
C ASP A 33 -15.13 6.70 6.40
N ALA A 34 -15.53 7.36 7.48
CA ALA A 34 -16.34 8.59 7.40
C ALA A 34 -15.63 9.72 6.64
N LEU A 35 -14.30 9.80 6.67
CA LEU A 35 -13.53 10.90 6.10
C LEU A 35 -12.72 10.50 4.85
N ALA A 36 -12.19 9.27 4.80
CA ALA A 36 -11.36 8.83 3.69
C ALA A 36 -11.26 7.30 3.60
N VAL A 37 -10.84 6.81 2.44
CA VAL A 37 -10.34 5.45 2.22
C VAL A 37 -8.98 5.50 1.55
N ASP A 38 -8.15 4.47 1.78
CA ASP A 38 -6.75 4.46 1.33
C ASP A 38 -6.21 3.02 1.21
N ALA A 39 -4.97 2.88 0.67
CA ALA A 39 -4.14 1.68 0.66
C ALA A 39 -4.86 0.42 0.17
N PRO A 40 -5.28 0.34 -1.10
CA PRO A 40 -5.89 -0.86 -1.66
C PRO A 40 -4.89 -2.03 -1.68
N PHE A 41 -5.36 -3.22 -1.34
CA PHE A 41 -4.66 -4.48 -1.58
C PHE A 41 -5.65 -5.46 -2.23
N VAL A 42 -5.47 -5.71 -3.54
CA VAL A 42 -6.39 -6.53 -4.35
C VAL A 42 -5.80 -7.93 -4.56
N PHE A 43 -6.63 -8.95 -4.36
CA PHE A 43 -6.27 -10.36 -4.53
C PHE A 43 -7.47 -11.18 -5.00
N PHE A 44 -7.21 -12.40 -5.49
CA PHE A 44 -8.24 -13.31 -5.94
C PHE A 44 -8.42 -14.46 -4.95
N HIS A 45 -9.64 -14.64 -4.45
CA HIS A 45 -9.96 -15.64 -3.46
C HIS A 45 -11.39 -16.17 -3.68
N ASN A 46 -11.60 -17.48 -3.51
CA ASN A 46 -12.92 -18.11 -3.63
C ASN A 46 -13.73 -17.69 -4.88
N GLY A 47 -13.05 -17.58 -6.03
CA GLY A 47 -13.69 -17.34 -7.33
C GLY A 47 -14.03 -15.88 -7.65
N GLN A 48 -13.64 -14.91 -6.80
CA GLN A 48 -13.85 -13.48 -7.03
C GLN A 48 -12.66 -12.63 -6.56
N PHE A 49 -12.62 -11.39 -6.98
CA PHE A 49 -11.65 -10.43 -6.47
C PHE A 49 -12.07 -9.91 -5.10
N HIS A 50 -11.09 -9.73 -4.24
CA HIS A 50 -11.21 -9.13 -2.92
C HIS A 50 -10.29 -7.92 -2.85
N MET A 51 -10.66 -6.93 -2.06
CA MET A 51 -9.81 -5.78 -1.73
C MET A 51 -9.86 -5.58 -0.22
N THR A 52 -8.70 -5.66 0.45
CA THR A 52 -8.59 -4.98 1.73
C THR A 52 -8.25 -3.53 1.48
N TYR A 53 -8.81 -2.65 2.30
CA TYR A 53 -8.57 -1.22 2.26
C TYR A 53 -8.68 -0.64 3.65
N ILE A 54 -8.06 0.50 3.88
CA ILE A 54 -8.16 1.20 5.16
C ILE A 54 -9.15 2.37 5.05
N GLY A 55 -9.93 2.57 6.10
CA GLY A 55 -10.79 3.73 6.26
C GLY A 55 -10.32 4.60 7.41
N PHE A 56 -10.50 5.91 7.29
CA PHE A 56 -10.18 6.91 8.29
C PHE A 56 -11.43 7.66 8.72
N ASP A 57 -11.62 7.80 10.03
CA ASP A 57 -12.80 8.44 10.65
C ASP A 57 -12.47 9.69 11.47
N GLY A 58 -11.19 10.11 11.47
CA GLY A 58 -10.68 11.24 12.25
C GLY A 58 -9.94 10.81 13.53
N GLU A 59 -10.07 9.54 13.94
CA GLU A 59 -9.38 9.01 15.09
C GLU A 59 -8.17 8.13 14.69
N GLY A 60 -8.39 7.18 13.77
CA GLY A 60 -7.34 6.29 13.29
C GLY A 60 -7.86 5.35 12.21
N TYR A 61 -6.95 4.56 11.64
CA TYR A 61 -7.29 3.64 10.56
C TYR A 61 -7.92 2.35 11.08
N GLN A 62 -8.87 1.83 10.31
CA GLN A 62 -9.39 0.49 10.46
C GLN A 62 -9.40 -0.20 9.08
N THR A 63 -9.21 -1.50 9.04
CA THR A 63 -9.18 -2.26 7.80
C THR A 63 -10.51 -2.89 7.51
N ALA A 64 -10.97 -2.79 6.28
CA ALA A 64 -12.19 -3.42 5.80
C ALA A 64 -11.95 -4.27 4.56
N LEU A 65 -12.93 -5.09 4.21
CA LEU A 65 -12.95 -5.96 3.05
C LEU A 65 -14.07 -5.55 2.09
N ALA A 66 -13.77 -5.59 0.80
CA ALA A 66 -14.73 -5.48 -0.29
C ALA A 66 -14.49 -6.60 -1.32
N THR A 67 -15.50 -6.93 -2.11
CA THR A 67 -15.42 -7.94 -3.18
C THR A 67 -15.93 -7.41 -4.50
N SER A 68 -15.41 -7.96 -5.61
CA SER A 68 -15.78 -7.57 -6.97
C SER A 68 -15.73 -8.75 -7.92
N GLY A 69 -16.61 -8.75 -8.91
CA GLY A 69 -16.56 -9.70 -10.04
C GLY A 69 -15.78 -9.15 -11.25
N ASP A 70 -15.53 -7.85 -11.31
CA ASP A 70 -15.04 -7.17 -12.52
C ASP A 70 -13.92 -6.13 -12.28
N LEU A 71 -13.44 -5.98 -11.03
CA LEU A 71 -12.43 -5.01 -10.60
C LEU A 71 -12.89 -3.54 -10.58
N LEU A 72 -14.09 -3.23 -11.02
CA LEU A 72 -14.63 -1.86 -11.10
C LEU A 72 -15.76 -1.62 -10.09
N HIS A 73 -16.62 -2.61 -9.89
CA HIS A 73 -17.77 -2.53 -8.98
C HIS A 73 -17.50 -3.34 -7.72
N TRP A 74 -17.37 -2.65 -6.59
CA TRP A 74 -16.98 -3.25 -5.32
C TRP A 74 -18.10 -3.23 -4.29
N GLU A 75 -18.41 -4.41 -3.74
CA GLU A 75 -19.35 -4.59 -2.64
C GLU A 75 -18.60 -4.62 -1.30
N ARG A 76 -18.91 -3.70 -0.38
CA ARG A 76 -18.33 -3.65 0.96
C ARG A 76 -18.82 -4.81 1.81
N LYS A 77 -17.91 -5.52 2.47
CA LYS A 77 -18.24 -6.64 3.37
C LYS A 77 -18.19 -6.25 4.84
N GLY A 78 -17.43 -5.23 5.19
CA GLY A 78 -17.32 -4.70 6.55
C GLY A 78 -15.89 -4.65 7.06
N VAL A 79 -15.75 -4.20 8.31
CA VAL A 79 -14.46 -4.06 8.99
C VAL A 79 -13.95 -5.44 9.42
N ILE A 80 -12.66 -5.70 9.13
CA ILE A 80 -11.98 -6.96 9.48
C ILE A 80 -10.90 -6.77 10.55
N LEU A 81 -10.28 -5.57 10.64
CA LEU A 81 -9.43 -5.17 11.76
C LEU A 81 -9.92 -3.83 12.32
N SER A 82 -10.61 -3.89 13.45
CA SER A 82 -11.10 -2.72 14.17
C SER A 82 -10.09 -2.24 15.20
N ARG A 83 -10.36 -1.10 15.85
CA ARG A 83 -9.64 -0.65 17.05
C ARG A 83 -9.67 -1.69 18.16
N LYS A 84 -8.62 -1.75 18.98
CA LYS A 84 -8.58 -2.54 20.20
C LYS A 84 -8.94 -1.72 21.43
N THR A 85 -9.01 -2.42 22.56
CA THR A 85 -9.18 -1.81 23.87
C THR A 85 -8.03 -0.83 24.17
N PRO A 86 -8.29 0.32 24.80
CA PRO A 86 -7.25 1.25 25.21
C PRO A 86 -6.12 0.58 25.98
N GLY A 87 -4.89 0.96 25.69
CA GLY A 87 -3.66 0.40 26.31
C GLY A 87 -2.93 -0.64 25.45
N ALA A 88 -3.55 -1.20 24.41
CA ALA A 88 -2.84 -1.97 23.40
C ALA A 88 -2.03 -1.03 22.48
N TRP A 89 -0.89 -1.50 21.96
CA TRP A 89 -0.05 -0.73 21.04
C TRP A 89 -0.78 -0.33 19.75
N ASP A 90 -1.79 -1.13 19.36
CA ASP A 90 -2.63 -0.95 18.18
C ASP A 90 -4.07 -0.53 18.52
N SER A 91 -4.25 0.17 19.66
CA SER A 91 -5.58 0.59 20.15
C SER A 91 -6.23 1.68 19.31
N ILE A 92 -5.45 2.55 18.65
CA ILE A 92 -5.97 3.64 17.82
C ILE A 92 -6.48 3.13 16.49
N GLY A 93 -5.89 2.03 15.97
CA GLY A 93 -6.34 1.43 14.72
C GLY A 93 -5.38 0.36 14.20
N ALA A 94 -5.76 -0.27 13.10
CA ALA A 94 -4.95 -1.25 12.41
C ALA A 94 -5.12 -1.09 10.90
N ALA A 95 -4.05 -0.73 10.23
CA ALA A 95 -3.98 -0.58 8.77
C ALA A 95 -3.39 -1.85 8.16
N GLY A 96 -4.25 -2.80 7.79
CA GLY A 96 -3.88 -4.04 7.10
C GLY A 96 -3.59 -3.77 5.64
N VAL A 97 -2.36 -3.96 5.25
CA VAL A 97 -1.85 -3.48 3.95
C VAL A 97 -1.32 -4.58 3.05
N TRP A 98 -1.13 -5.79 3.59
CA TRP A 98 -0.63 -6.94 2.84
C TRP A 98 -1.06 -8.26 3.47
N ILE A 99 -1.51 -9.22 2.65
CA ILE A 99 -1.70 -10.62 3.06
C ILE A 99 -0.70 -11.46 2.28
N ILE A 100 -0.09 -12.47 2.91
CA ILE A 100 0.94 -13.30 2.26
C ILE A 100 0.34 -14.03 1.06
N LEU A 101 0.99 -13.88 -0.07
CA LEU A 101 0.59 -14.49 -1.36
C LEU A 101 1.29 -15.84 -1.60
N GLU A 102 0.67 -16.69 -2.41
CA GLU A 102 1.25 -17.97 -2.88
C GLU A 102 2.54 -17.74 -3.63
N ASP A 103 2.51 -16.77 -4.53
CA ASP A 103 3.65 -16.22 -5.24
C ASP A 103 3.49 -14.70 -5.39
N ASN A 104 4.53 -14.04 -5.85
CA ASN A 104 4.52 -12.61 -6.12
C ASN A 104 4.66 -12.32 -7.62
N GLU A 105 4.25 -13.26 -8.48
CA GLU A 105 4.32 -13.11 -9.93
C GLU A 105 3.24 -12.15 -10.43
N LEU A 106 3.65 -11.11 -11.20
CA LEU A 106 2.72 -10.15 -11.77
C LEU A 106 1.80 -10.76 -12.84
N ASP A 107 2.28 -11.82 -13.50
CA ASP A 107 1.56 -12.46 -14.61
C ASP A 107 0.59 -13.56 -14.15
N THR A 108 0.48 -13.81 -12.85
CA THR A 108 -0.50 -14.68 -12.21
C THR A 108 -1.50 -13.87 -11.38
N LEU A 109 -2.67 -14.44 -11.11
CA LEU A 109 -3.61 -13.81 -10.18
C LEU A 109 -3.03 -13.88 -8.75
N PRO A 110 -3.00 -12.77 -8.00
CA PRO A 110 -2.52 -12.76 -6.64
C PRO A 110 -3.45 -13.59 -5.74
N ARG A 111 -3.01 -14.78 -5.34
CA ARG A 111 -3.74 -15.71 -4.48
C ARG A 111 -3.12 -15.76 -3.09
N LEU A 112 -3.96 -15.91 -2.08
CA LEU A 112 -3.51 -15.97 -0.69
C LEU A 112 -2.85 -17.30 -0.38
N LYS A 113 -1.72 -17.27 0.34
CA LYS A 113 -0.98 -18.43 0.83
C LYS A 113 -1.39 -18.78 2.25
N LYS A 114 -1.70 -20.06 2.49
CA LYS A 114 -1.77 -20.59 3.85
C LYS A 114 -0.40 -21.06 4.32
N ILE A 115 -0.03 -20.64 5.52
CA ILE A 115 1.14 -21.11 6.25
C ILE A 115 0.62 -21.73 7.54
N ASP A 116 0.87 -23.02 7.73
CA ASP A 116 0.36 -23.82 8.85
C ASP A 116 -1.17 -23.71 9.02
N GLY A 117 -1.90 -23.75 7.89
CA GLY A 117 -3.36 -23.67 7.86
C GLY A 117 -3.93 -22.26 7.99
N LYS A 118 -3.13 -21.22 8.14
CA LYS A 118 -3.54 -19.84 8.41
C LYS A 118 -3.17 -18.91 7.26
N TYR A 119 -4.03 -17.94 6.97
CA TYR A 119 -3.68 -16.75 6.22
C TYR A 119 -3.05 -15.73 7.17
N TRP A 120 -2.01 -15.04 6.72
CA TRP A 120 -1.28 -14.05 7.52
C TRP A 120 -1.35 -12.67 6.86
N MET A 121 -1.72 -11.67 7.67
CA MET A 121 -1.80 -10.27 7.27
C MET A 121 -0.77 -9.45 8.03
N VAL A 122 -0.05 -8.61 7.30
CA VAL A 122 0.81 -7.58 7.86
C VAL A 122 0.01 -6.29 7.98
N TYR A 123 0.06 -5.65 9.13
CA TYR A 123 -0.58 -4.37 9.38
C TYR A 123 0.35 -3.43 10.15
N HIS A 124 0.10 -2.14 10.05
CA HIS A 124 0.76 -1.16 10.92
C HIS A 124 -0.28 -0.42 11.76
N SER A 125 0.18 0.14 12.87
CA SER A 125 -0.67 0.93 13.76
C SER A 125 0.07 2.18 14.24
N TYR A 126 -0.61 3.32 14.15
CA TYR A 126 -0.15 4.58 14.71
C TYR A 126 -0.54 4.67 16.18
N PRO A 127 0.34 5.19 17.05
CA PRO A 127 0.09 5.20 18.50
C PRO A 127 -0.80 6.37 18.97
N GLN A 128 -1.09 7.35 18.11
CA GLN A 128 -1.81 8.57 18.47
C GLN A 128 -3.03 8.77 17.58
N THR A 129 -4.04 9.43 18.15
CA THR A 129 -5.23 9.86 17.41
C THR A 129 -4.88 10.92 16.38
N GLY A 130 -5.40 10.75 15.16
CA GLY A 130 -5.21 11.66 14.04
C GLY A 130 -4.75 10.95 12.77
N TYR A 131 -4.56 11.74 11.73
CA TYR A 131 -4.10 11.24 10.44
C TYR A 131 -2.59 10.95 10.52
N GLU A 132 -2.22 9.66 10.41
CA GLU A 132 -0.83 9.17 10.45
C GLU A 132 -0.02 9.72 11.64
N ALA A 133 -0.66 9.75 12.83
CA ALA A 133 -0.10 10.44 14.00
C ALA A 133 0.82 9.55 14.84
N GLY A 134 2.05 10.01 15.03
CA GLY A 134 3.10 9.34 15.80
C GLY A 134 3.81 8.22 15.05
N PRO A 135 4.85 7.62 15.67
CA PRO A 135 5.66 6.60 15.04
C PRO A 135 4.96 5.24 15.07
N ALA A 136 4.51 4.76 13.90
CA ALA A 136 3.85 3.48 13.77
C ALA A 136 4.81 2.30 13.91
N GLU A 137 4.25 1.15 14.27
CA GLU A 137 4.93 -0.15 14.36
C GLU A 137 4.19 -1.18 13.48
N ILE A 138 4.87 -2.26 13.12
CA ILE A 138 4.33 -3.31 12.25
C ILE A 138 3.97 -4.54 13.08
N GLY A 139 2.76 -5.05 12.89
CA GLY A 139 2.23 -6.24 13.52
C GLY A 139 1.71 -7.27 12.53
N LEU A 140 1.34 -8.42 13.05
CA LEU A 140 0.74 -9.52 12.28
C LEU A 140 -0.63 -9.90 12.84
N ALA A 141 -1.52 -10.22 11.92
CA ALA A 141 -2.79 -10.87 12.19
C ALA A 141 -2.90 -12.15 11.36
N TRP A 142 -3.64 -13.13 11.86
CA TRP A 142 -3.90 -14.38 11.14
C TRP A 142 -5.37 -14.77 11.20
N THR A 143 -5.79 -15.59 10.24
CA THR A 143 -7.12 -16.19 10.21
C THR A 143 -7.10 -17.59 9.58
N GLU A 144 -7.99 -18.46 10.05
CA GLU A 144 -8.35 -19.72 9.41
C GLU A 144 -9.71 -19.61 8.68
N ASP A 145 -10.38 -18.48 8.84
CA ASP A 145 -11.69 -18.21 8.27
C ASP A 145 -11.58 -17.93 6.77
N GLU A 146 -12.15 -18.82 5.96
CA GLU A 146 -12.18 -18.69 4.49
C GLU A 146 -12.97 -17.47 4.01
N THR A 147 -13.82 -16.89 4.85
CA THR A 147 -14.52 -15.63 4.53
C THR A 147 -13.65 -14.40 4.74
N LEU A 148 -12.51 -14.55 5.42
CA LEU A 148 -11.54 -13.49 5.75
C LEU A 148 -12.13 -12.38 6.63
N MET A 149 -13.25 -12.65 7.32
CA MET A 149 -13.92 -11.64 8.15
C MET A 149 -13.40 -11.59 9.59
N ASN A 150 -12.83 -12.70 10.09
CA ASN A 150 -12.44 -12.84 11.50
C ASN A 150 -10.93 -13.04 11.62
N TRP A 151 -10.22 -12.01 12.10
CA TRP A 151 -8.77 -12.01 12.23
C TRP A 151 -8.33 -11.94 13.70
N THR A 152 -7.31 -12.71 14.03
CA THR A 152 -6.64 -12.69 15.35
C THR A 152 -5.30 -11.96 15.22
N ARG A 153 -5.11 -10.87 15.96
CA ARG A 153 -3.86 -10.11 15.99
C ARG A 153 -2.90 -10.66 17.05
N LEU A 154 -1.61 -10.65 16.76
CA LEU A 154 -0.60 -10.88 17.77
C LEU A 154 -0.65 -9.75 18.83
N GLU A 155 -0.24 -10.07 20.06
CA GLU A 155 -0.32 -9.11 21.17
C GLU A 155 0.71 -7.98 21.05
N GLN A 156 1.86 -8.27 20.45
CA GLN A 156 2.97 -7.33 20.30
C GLN A 156 3.30 -7.08 18.83
N PRO A 157 3.87 -5.91 18.47
CA PRO A 157 4.41 -5.70 17.16
C PRO A 157 5.56 -6.68 16.89
N VAL A 158 5.72 -7.09 15.64
CA VAL A 158 6.83 -7.96 15.21
C VAL A 158 8.01 -7.17 14.68
N PHE A 159 7.79 -5.89 14.37
CA PHE A 159 8.86 -5.03 13.86
C PHE A 159 8.65 -3.58 14.32
N SER A 160 9.64 -3.03 15.01
CA SER A 160 9.54 -1.75 15.72
C SER A 160 10.63 -0.77 15.28
N TRP A 161 10.28 0.52 15.19
CA TRP A 161 11.21 1.62 14.97
C TRP A 161 12.18 1.82 16.14
N LYS A 162 11.85 1.35 17.34
CA LYS A 162 12.65 1.52 18.56
C LYS A 162 14.06 0.94 18.42
N ASP A 163 14.17 -0.18 17.69
CA ASP A 163 15.44 -0.86 17.40
C ASP A 163 16.04 -0.43 16.05
N GLY A 164 15.41 0.53 15.38
CA GLY A 164 15.81 1.03 14.06
C GLY A 164 16.91 2.07 14.08
N ALA A 165 17.44 2.37 12.90
CA ALA A 165 18.37 3.48 12.67
C ALA A 165 17.63 4.84 12.65
N ASP A 166 18.38 5.95 12.57
CA ASP A 166 17.81 7.31 12.65
C ASP A 166 16.74 7.59 11.58
N TRP A 167 16.88 7.03 10.39
CA TRP A 167 15.91 7.20 9.31
C TRP A 167 14.57 6.49 9.54
N GLU A 168 14.47 5.63 10.57
CA GLU A 168 13.26 4.87 10.98
C GLU A 168 12.58 5.45 12.22
N LYS A 169 13.20 6.40 12.92
CA LYS A 169 12.72 6.86 14.24
C LYS A 169 11.37 7.57 14.23
N GLY A 170 10.94 8.08 13.09
CA GLY A 170 9.59 8.62 12.90
C GLY A 170 8.50 7.57 12.69
N GLY A 171 8.84 6.29 12.57
CA GLY A 171 7.91 5.16 12.47
C GLY A 171 8.06 4.33 11.21
N LEU A 172 7.41 3.15 11.24
CA LEU A 172 7.41 2.14 10.18
C LEU A 172 5.99 1.91 9.68
N TYR A 173 5.77 1.94 8.39
CA TYR A 173 4.44 1.81 7.79
C TYR A 173 4.44 0.86 6.61
N LYS A 174 3.26 0.70 6.02
CA LYS A 174 2.97 0.12 4.72
C LYS A 174 4.04 -0.86 4.26
N SER A 175 3.89 -2.10 4.63
CA SER A 175 4.81 -3.17 4.28
C SER A 175 4.23 -4.08 3.20
N CYS A 176 5.12 -4.56 2.35
CA CYS A 176 4.90 -5.58 1.33
C CYS A 176 5.82 -6.76 1.66
N VAL A 177 5.30 -7.98 1.67
CA VAL A 177 6.10 -9.18 1.95
C VAL A 177 6.12 -10.10 0.74
N VAL A 178 7.32 -10.36 0.23
CA VAL A 178 7.53 -11.33 -0.86
C VAL A 178 8.27 -12.56 -0.34
N THR A 179 8.00 -13.71 -0.95
CA THR A 179 8.71 -14.96 -0.66
C THR A 179 9.70 -15.25 -1.79
N HIS A 180 10.99 -15.40 -1.46
CA HIS A 180 12.02 -15.76 -2.41
C HIS A 180 13.03 -16.69 -1.75
N ASN A 181 13.40 -17.80 -2.43
CA ASN A 181 14.37 -18.80 -1.93
C ASN A 181 14.07 -19.28 -0.49
N ASN A 182 12.79 -19.59 -0.19
CA ASN A 182 12.30 -20.03 1.12
C ASN A 182 12.53 -19.03 2.26
N ARG A 183 12.68 -17.75 1.95
CA ARG A 183 12.84 -16.66 2.90
C ARG A 183 11.81 -15.57 2.62
N TYR A 184 11.32 -14.90 3.65
CA TYR A 184 10.44 -13.75 3.54
C TYR A 184 11.28 -12.46 3.49
N TYR A 185 10.92 -11.57 2.59
CA TYR A 185 11.48 -10.22 2.43
C TYR A 185 10.35 -9.23 2.66
N MET A 186 10.40 -8.49 3.74
CA MET A 186 9.48 -7.39 4.00
C MET A 186 10.12 -6.09 3.51
N PHE A 187 9.50 -5.46 2.53
CA PHE A 187 9.80 -4.08 2.16
C PHE A 187 8.85 -3.20 2.94
N TYR A 188 9.38 -2.18 3.59
CA TYR A 188 8.59 -1.27 4.43
C TYR A 188 9.02 0.16 4.18
N ASN A 189 8.11 1.13 4.34
CA ASN A 189 8.54 2.49 4.42
C ASN A 189 8.75 2.92 5.86
N ALA A 190 9.71 3.80 6.04
CA ALA A 190 10.03 4.39 7.31
C ALA A 190 10.31 5.88 7.14
N LYS A 191 10.06 6.65 8.19
CA LYS A 191 10.30 8.09 8.19
C LYS A 191 11.29 8.51 9.26
N THR A 192 11.98 9.62 8.98
CA THR A 192 12.82 10.32 9.96
C THR A 192 11.94 10.91 11.08
N GLU A 193 12.52 11.07 12.27
CA GLU A 193 11.92 11.87 13.33
C GLU A 193 12.22 13.35 13.11
N GLY A 194 11.23 14.22 13.26
CA GLY A 194 11.38 15.67 13.11
C GLY A 194 11.58 16.13 11.66
N GLU A 195 12.18 17.31 11.52
CA GLU A 195 12.43 17.93 10.21
C GLU A 195 13.91 17.79 9.79
N PRO A 196 14.19 17.53 8.51
CA PRO A 196 13.24 17.30 7.43
C PRO A 196 12.56 15.93 7.55
N TRP A 197 11.25 15.88 7.37
CA TRP A 197 10.52 14.63 7.29
C TRP A 197 10.80 13.97 5.93
N LEU A 198 11.55 12.89 5.95
CA LEU A 198 11.83 12.07 4.76
C LEU A 198 11.26 10.67 4.96
N GLU A 199 10.63 10.14 3.93
CA GLU A 199 10.21 8.74 3.88
C GLU A 199 11.02 7.96 2.85
N GLN A 200 11.52 6.79 3.26
CA GLN A 200 12.36 5.95 2.42
C GLN A 200 11.95 4.48 2.59
N THR A 201 12.25 3.67 1.58
CA THR A 201 11.95 2.24 1.61
C THR A 201 13.18 1.44 2.05
N GLY A 202 12.99 0.61 3.06
CA GLY A 202 13.94 -0.39 3.51
C GLY A 202 13.43 -1.80 3.34
N ALA A 203 14.27 -2.79 3.71
CA ALA A 203 13.90 -4.19 3.76
C ALA A 203 14.32 -4.85 5.06
N ALA A 204 13.60 -5.90 5.44
CA ALA A 204 13.94 -6.83 6.50
C ALA A 204 13.68 -8.27 6.03
N PHE A 205 14.35 -9.23 6.66
CA PHE A 205 14.32 -10.64 6.31
C PHE A 205 13.78 -11.47 7.46
N SER A 206 13.06 -12.55 7.13
CA SER A 206 12.57 -13.52 8.12
C SER A 206 12.48 -14.92 7.51
N GLU A 207 12.60 -15.93 8.37
CA GLU A 207 12.34 -17.32 8.00
C GLU A 207 10.97 -17.82 8.49
N ASP A 208 10.35 -17.07 9.43
CA ASP A 208 9.15 -17.50 10.14
C ASP A 208 8.02 -16.45 10.22
N LEU A 209 8.18 -15.27 9.62
CA LEU A 209 7.32 -14.07 9.72
C LEU A 209 7.32 -13.37 11.08
N LEU A 210 7.83 -14.00 12.12
CA LEU A 210 7.77 -13.49 13.51
C LEU A 210 9.04 -12.74 13.90
N HIS A 211 10.19 -13.19 13.40
CA HIS A 211 11.49 -12.62 13.72
C HIS A 211 12.10 -12.00 12.47
N TRP A 212 12.34 -10.69 12.52
CA TRP A 212 12.80 -9.91 11.39
C TRP A 212 14.18 -9.30 11.63
N GLU A 213 15.07 -9.48 10.66
CA GLU A 213 16.40 -8.90 10.63
C GLU A 213 16.46 -7.80 9.56
N ARG A 214 16.86 -6.58 9.94
CA ARG A 214 17.02 -5.46 9.00
C ARG A 214 18.10 -5.72 7.98
N CYS A 215 17.83 -5.35 6.73
CA CYS A 215 18.88 -5.37 5.71
C CYS A 215 19.99 -4.37 6.10
N PRO A 216 21.25 -4.79 6.15
CA PRO A 216 22.37 -3.89 6.53
C PRO A 216 22.63 -2.79 5.50
N ARG A 217 21.99 -2.86 4.33
CA ARG A 217 22.10 -1.87 3.25
C ARG A 217 20.99 -0.82 3.26
N ASN A 218 20.08 -0.87 4.22
CA ASN A 218 18.97 0.07 4.33
C ASN A 218 19.43 1.54 4.47
N PRO A 219 18.68 2.52 3.91
CA PRO A 219 17.49 2.30 3.07
C PRO A 219 17.86 1.78 1.67
N LEU A 220 17.08 0.82 1.13
CA LEU A 220 17.33 0.25 -0.20
C LEU A 220 16.88 1.18 -1.33
N LEU A 221 15.82 1.96 -1.10
CA LEU A 221 15.36 3.01 -2.01
C LEU A 221 15.30 4.33 -1.24
N PRO A 222 16.41 5.11 -1.27
CA PRO A 222 16.43 6.44 -0.68
C PRO A 222 15.71 7.47 -1.56
N VAL A 223 15.37 8.63 -0.99
CA VAL A 223 14.91 9.79 -1.73
C VAL A 223 15.94 10.29 -2.75
N SER A 224 15.49 10.97 -3.81
CA SER A 224 16.35 11.50 -4.88
C SER A 224 16.32 13.06 -4.83
N PRO A 225 17.30 13.72 -4.21
CA PRO A 225 17.29 15.17 -4.06
C PRO A 225 17.11 15.91 -5.40
N GLY A 226 16.16 16.85 -5.43
CA GLY A 226 15.84 17.63 -6.61
C GLY A 226 14.96 16.94 -7.66
N CYS A 227 14.52 15.70 -7.39
CA CYS A 227 13.63 14.93 -8.26
C CYS A 227 12.19 14.93 -7.70
N TRP A 228 11.27 14.31 -8.47
CA TRP A 228 9.87 14.14 -8.13
C TRP A 228 9.63 13.25 -6.89
N ASP A 229 10.63 12.51 -6.44
CA ASP A 229 10.66 11.65 -5.26
C ASP A 229 11.69 12.14 -4.22
N SER A 230 11.82 13.46 -4.08
CA SER A 230 12.86 14.09 -3.25
C SER A 230 12.56 14.09 -1.75
N ILE A 231 11.31 13.85 -1.36
CA ILE A 231 10.87 13.86 0.04
C ILE A 231 10.40 12.47 0.48
N PHE A 232 9.59 11.79 -0.34
CA PHE A 232 9.14 10.42 -0.07
C PHE A 232 9.47 9.47 -1.20
N VAL A 233 9.89 8.26 -0.82
CA VAL A 233 9.99 7.04 -1.60
C VAL A 233 9.35 5.94 -0.77
N SER A 234 8.05 5.73 -0.96
CA SER A 234 7.17 5.10 0.02
C SER A 234 6.22 4.07 -0.59
N ASP A 235 5.54 3.32 0.26
CA ASP A 235 4.48 2.35 -0.06
C ASP A 235 4.91 1.31 -1.11
N PRO A 236 5.93 0.50 -0.81
CA PRO A 236 6.43 -0.49 -1.76
C PRO A 236 5.36 -1.52 -2.13
N TRP A 237 5.23 -1.78 -3.43
CA TRP A 237 4.47 -2.88 -4.01
C TRP A 237 5.41 -3.72 -4.86
N VAL A 238 5.92 -4.81 -4.30
CA VAL A 238 6.98 -5.61 -4.92
C VAL A 238 6.39 -6.87 -5.55
N VAL A 239 6.63 -7.05 -6.84
CA VAL A 239 6.22 -8.22 -7.62
C VAL A 239 7.35 -8.66 -8.56
N HIS A 240 7.30 -9.91 -9.01
CA HIS A 240 8.24 -10.46 -9.98
C HIS A 240 7.60 -10.52 -11.37
N SER A 241 8.36 -10.20 -12.41
CA SER A 241 7.91 -10.35 -13.80
C SER A 241 9.10 -10.65 -14.71
N GLY A 242 8.98 -11.69 -15.48
CA GLY A 242 10.08 -12.16 -16.33
C GLY A 242 11.32 -12.56 -15.53
N ASN A 243 12.38 -11.78 -15.61
CA ASN A 243 13.63 -12.02 -14.87
C ASN A 243 13.93 -10.93 -13.84
N GLN A 244 12.95 -10.09 -13.51
CA GLN A 244 13.19 -8.93 -12.66
C GLN A 244 12.12 -8.80 -11.59
N TRP A 245 12.53 -8.28 -10.45
CA TRP A 245 11.66 -7.74 -9.43
C TRP A 245 11.31 -6.30 -9.76
N LEU A 246 10.06 -5.96 -9.62
CA LEU A 246 9.48 -4.66 -9.85
C LEU A 246 8.98 -4.11 -8.52
N ASN A 247 9.36 -2.90 -8.16
CA ASN A 247 8.79 -2.20 -7.02
C ASN A 247 8.03 -0.97 -7.54
N PHE A 248 6.71 -1.04 -7.51
CA PHE A 248 5.85 0.11 -7.70
C PHE A 248 5.81 0.84 -6.35
N TYR A 249 6.29 2.07 -6.34
CA TYR A 249 6.37 2.90 -5.14
C TYR A 249 5.82 4.28 -5.44
N TYR A 250 5.44 5.07 -4.45
CA TYR A 250 5.17 6.47 -4.73
C TYR A 250 6.33 7.37 -4.29
N GLY A 251 6.57 8.39 -5.11
CA GLY A 251 7.45 9.51 -4.78
C GLY A 251 6.62 10.76 -4.47
N PHE A 252 7.18 11.64 -3.63
CA PHE A 252 6.61 12.93 -3.29
C PHE A 252 7.70 14.00 -3.27
N ASP A 253 7.40 15.15 -3.86
CA ASP A 253 8.32 16.31 -3.99
C ASP A 253 7.90 17.53 -3.13
N GLY A 254 6.89 17.35 -2.27
CA GLY A 254 6.28 18.42 -1.48
C GLY A 254 5.04 19.03 -2.16
N ARG A 255 4.69 18.58 -3.37
CA ARG A 255 3.52 19.05 -4.13
C ARG A 255 2.62 17.91 -4.57
N HIS A 256 3.20 16.92 -5.26
CA HIS A 256 2.45 15.82 -5.86
C HIS A 256 3.04 14.48 -5.46
N ALA A 257 2.18 13.60 -4.93
CA ALA A 257 2.52 12.20 -4.76
C ALA A 257 2.10 11.44 -6.04
N GLN A 258 3.02 10.65 -6.60
CA GLN A 258 2.85 9.96 -7.87
C GLN A 258 3.52 8.58 -7.81
N ASP A 259 2.96 7.58 -8.51
CA ASP A 259 3.56 6.25 -8.51
C ASP A 259 4.68 6.13 -9.54
N GLY A 260 5.79 5.54 -9.12
CA GLY A 260 6.97 5.24 -9.91
C GLY A 260 7.29 3.76 -9.96
N LEU A 261 8.41 3.45 -10.60
CA LEU A 261 8.90 2.08 -10.74
C LEU A 261 10.38 2.03 -10.43
N ALA A 262 10.79 1.02 -9.67
CA ALA A 262 12.17 0.58 -9.54
C ALA A 262 12.28 -0.89 -9.90
N VAL A 263 13.44 -1.30 -10.43
CA VAL A 263 13.71 -2.67 -10.86
C VAL A 263 14.93 -3.25 -10.13
N SER A 264 14.92 -4.56 -9.90
CA SER A 264 15.99 -5.29 -9.26
C SER A 264 16.08 -6.72 -9.83
N GLU A 265 17.28 -7.29 -9.85
CA GLU A 265 17.48 -8.70 -10.18
C GLU A 265 17.57 -9.60 -8.92
N ASP A 266 17.78 -9.00 -7.74
CA ASP A 266 18.14 -9.73 -6.52
C ASP A 266 17.40 -9.26 -5.24
N LEU A 267 16.42 -8.35 -5.36
CA LEU A 267 15.68 -7.72 -4.24
C LEU A 267 16.53 -6.77 -3.37
N LEU A 268 17.82 -6.66 -3.60
CA LEU A 268 18.75 -5.89 -2.76
C LEU A 268 19.37 -4.68 -3.47
N HIS A 269 19.47 -4.76 -4.80
CA HIS A 269 20.02 -3.70 -5.64
C HIS A 269 18.92 -3.17 -6.54
N TRP A 270 18.40 -1.99 -6.21
CA TRP A 270 17.30 -1.39 -6.92
C TRP A 270 17.76 -0.23 -7.81
N GLN A 271 17.25 -0.19 -9.02
CA GLN A 271 17.43 0.93 -9.93
C GLN A 271 16.07 1.59 -10.19
N LYS A 272 15.93 2.84 -9.78
CA LYS A 272 14.74 3.65 -10.07
C LYS A 272 14.66 3.99 -11.55
N CYS A 273 13.45 3.96 -12.11
CA CYS A 273 13.15 4.54 -13.42
C CYS A 273 13.03 6.06 -13.34
N GLU A 274 13.34 6.75 -14.42
CA GLU A 274 13.23 8.21 -14.48
C GLU A 274 11.77 8.65 -14.58
N GLY A 275 11.36 9.52 -13.67
CA GLY A 275 10.02 10.07 -13.61
C GLY A 275 8.93 9.10 -13.14
N PRO A 276 7.71 9.59 -12.93
CA PRO A 276 6.60 8.76 -12.51
C PRO A 276 6.09 7.85 -13.63
N LEU A 277 5.64 6.66 -13.22
CA LEU A 277 4.94 5.69 -14.05
C LEU A 277 3.48 6.07 -14.25
N LEU A 278 2.81 6.45 -13.16
CA LEU A 278 1.46 6.97 -13.08
C LEU A 278 1.50 8.36 -12.44
N SER A 279 1.27 9.39 -13.26
CA SER A 279 1.28 10.78 -12.80
C SER A 279 -0.10 11.22 -12.30
N HIS A 280 -0.13 12.23 -11.43
CA HIS A 280 -1.36 12.93 -11.08
C HIS A 280 -2.05 13.51 -12.32
N GLY A 281 -3.35 13.77 -12.23
CA GLY A 281 -4.16 14.35 -13.29
C GLY A 281 -4.07 15.87 -13.36
N GLN A 282 -4.89 16.44 -14.24
CA GLN A 282 -5.05 17.88 -14.34
C GLN A 282 -5.90 18.43 -13.17
N ALA A 283 -5.79 19.73 -12.94
CA ALA A 283 -6.62 20.40 -11.93
C ALA A 283 -8.12 20.15 -12.21
N GLY A 284 -8.84 19.65 -11.21
CA GLY A 284 -10.26 19.29 -11.30
C GLY A 284 -10.53 17.82 -11.64
N GLU A 285 -9.53 17.06 -12.10
CA GLU A 285 -9.64 15.61 -12.23
C GLU A 285 -9.61 14.93 -10.86
N LEU A 286 -10.05 13.67 -10.78
CA LEU A 286 -10.18 12.90 -9.55
C LEU A 286 -8.86 12.80 -8.76
N ASP A 287 -7.75 12.75 -9.47
CA ASP A 287 -6.40 12.63 -8.95
C ASP A 287 -5.53 13.87 -9.24
N GLY A 288 -6.16 15.03 -9.36
CA GLY A 288 -5.50 16.28 -9.74
C GLY A 288 -4.45 16.78 -8.74
N THR A 289 -4.42 16.25 -7.52
CA THR A 289 -3.38 16.53 -6.53
C THR A 289 -2.41 15.35 -6.39
N HIS A 290 -2.92 14.13 -6.20
CA HIS A 290 -2.10 12.93 -6.00
C HIS A 290 -2.68 11.71 -6.71
N ALA A 291 -1.78 10.88 -7.28
CA ALA A 291 -2.05 9.54 -7.79
C ALA A 291 -0.96 8.61 -7.20
N HIS A 292 -1.26 7.90 -6.12
CA HIS A 292 -0.23 7.24 -5.32
C HIS A 292 -0.73 6.00 -4.58
N LYS A 293 0.18 5.23 -3.96
CA LYS A 293 -0.09 4.01 -3.16
C LYS A 293 -0.58 2.86 -4.04
N ALA A 294 0.32 2.44 -4.91
CA ALA A 294 0.09 1.40 -5.91
C ALA A 294 -0.36 0.05 -5.33
N CYS A 295 -1.33 -0.56 -6.01
CA CYS A 295 -1.62 -1.98 -5.96
C CYS A 295 -1.81 -2.48 -7.39
N VAL A 296 -0.86 -3.26 -7.89
CA VAL A 296 -0.79 -3.62 -9.31
C VAL A 296 -0.99 -5.12 -9.49
N LEU A 297 -1.86 -5.50 -10.42
CA LEU A 297 -2.09 -6.89 -10.80
C LEU A 297 -2.40 -7.01 -12.29
N ARG A 298 -2.20 -8.20 -12.87
CA ARG A 298 -2.57 -8.51 -14.25
C ARG A 298 -3.75 -9.49 -14.28
N HIS A 299 -4.76 -9.16 -15.08
CA HIS A 299 -5.90 -10.04 -15.31
C HIS A 299 -6.30 -10.02 -16.79
N ASN A 300 -6.45 -11.20 -17.41
CA ASN A 300 -6.81 -11.35 -18.83
C ASN A 300 -5.93 -10.51 -19.79
N GLY A 301 -4.62 -10.45 -19.50
CA GLY A 301 -3.66 -9.69 -20.30
C GLY A 301 -3.65 -8.19 -20.06
N VAL A 302 -4.56 -7.65 -19.25
CA VAL A 302 -4.64 -6.23 -18.89
C VAL A 302 -3.97 -6.01 -17.53
N LEU A 303 -3.08 -5.02 -17.46
CA LEU A 303 -2.51 -4.55 -16.21
C LEU A 303 -3.48 -3.55 -15.56
N TYR A 304 -3.86 -3.81 -14.32
CA TYR A 304 -4.66 -2.92 -13.49
C TYR A 304 -3.78 -2.33 -12.39
N HIS A 305 -3.83 -1.03 -12.25
CA HIS A 305 -3.09 -0.26 -11.27
C HIS A 305 -4.10 0.48 -10.39
N PHE A 306 -4.47 -0.12 -9.27
CA PHE A 306 -5.27 0.54 -8.23
C PHE A 306 -4.40 1.52 -7.47
N TYR A 307 -4.95 2.68 -7.15
CA TYR A 307 -4.23 3.73 -6.45
C TYR A 307 -5.16 4.64 -5.67
N CYS A 308 -4.60 5.40 -4.74
CA CYS A 308 -5.28 6.50 -4.10
C CYS A 308 -5.27 7.73 -4.98
N ALA A 309 -6.45 8.22 -5.33
CA ALA A 309 -6.67 9.47 -6.02
C ALA A 309 -7.06 10.56 -5.02
N VAL A 310 -6.43 11.73 -5.13
CA VAL A 310 -6.66 12.87 -4.25
C VAL A 310 -6.80 14.15 -5.07
N ARG A 311 -7.80 14.94 -4.72
CA ARG A 311 -7.99 16.31 -5.19
C ARG A 311 -8.54 17.20 -4.08
N PRO A 312 -8.52 18.53 -4.23
CA PRO A 312 -9.22 19.41 -3.32
C PRO A 312 -10.69 19.03 -3.20
N TRP A 313 -11.22 19.10 -1.98
CA TRP A 313 -12.64 18.86 -1.71
C TRP A 313 -13.52 19.84 -2.50
N GLN A 314 -14.65 19.37 -2.97
CA GLN A 314 -15.66 20.17 -3.68
C GLN A 314 -17.04 19.97 -3.02
N GLU A 315 -17.91 20.98 -3.14
CA GLU A 315 -19.28 20.86 -2.68
C GLU A 315 -19.99 19.68 -3.39
N GLY A 316 -20.62 18.81 -2.61
CA GLY A 316 -21.25 17.58 -3.10
C GLY A 316 -20.41 16.31 -2.95
N ASP A 317 -19.12 16.42 -2.59
CA ASP A 317 -18.30 15.24 -2.27
C ASP A 317 -18.83 14.56 -0.98
N ALA A 318 -18.82 13.24 -0.99
CA ALA A 318 -19.28 12.44 0.14
C ALA A 318 -18.40 12.61 1.40
N THR A 319 -17.11 12.90 1.21
CA THR A 319 -16.13 12.99 2.31
C THR A 319 -15.22 14.20 2.14
N ASN A 320 -14.73 14.71 3.29
CA ASN A 320 -13.74 15.78 3.37
C ASN A 320 -12.71 15.42 4.44
N CYS A 321 -11.51 15.11 4.01
CA CYS A 321 -10.39 14.82 4.89
C CYS A 321 -9.37 15.97 4.84
N GLY A 322 -9.51 16.94 5.77
CA GLY A 322 -8.56 18.06 5.83
C GLY A 322 -8.58 18.99 4.60
N GLY A 323 -9.70 19.13 3.91
CA GLY A 323 -9.83 19.92 2.68
C GLY A 323 -9.63 19.12 1.39
N GLU A 324 -9.46 17.79 1.51
CA GLU A 324 -9.27 16.89 0.38
C GLU A 324 -10.39 15.86 0.25
N PHE A 325 -10.70 15.50 -0.98
CA PHE A 325 -11.43 14.29 -1.32
C PHE A 325 -10.44 13.19 -1.67
N ARG A 326 -10.53 12.05 -0.96
CA ARG A 326 -9.65 10.89 -1.12
C ARG A 326 -10.46 9.64 -1.43
N CYS A 327 -10.07 8.90 -2.44
CA CYS A 327 -10.73 7.67 -2.84
C CYS A 327 -9.75 6.67 -3.48
N ILE A 328 -10.20 5.43 -3.63
CA ILE A 328 -9.50 4.41 -4.42
C ILE A 328 -10.10 4.43 -5.82
N THR A 329 -9.24 4.44 -6.83
CA THR A 329 -9.59 4.30 -8.24
C THR A 329 -8.62 3.34 -8.94
N VAL A 330 -8.75 3.20 -10.25
CA VAL A 330 -7.91 2.29 -11.04
C VAL A 330 -7.52 2.91 -12.38
N ALA A 331 -6.30 2.62 -12.82
CA ALA A 331 -5.85 2.82 -14.19
C ALA A 331 -5.53 1.47 -14.83
N ALA A 332 -5.58 1.38 -16.15
CA ALA A 332 -5.35 0.13 -16.87
C ALA A 332 -4.43 0.30 -18.08
N SER A 333 -3.81 -0.81 -18.52
CA SER A 333 -3.00 -0.85 -19.76
C SER A 333 -3.84 -0.92 -21.02
N ALA A 334 -5.16 -1.14 -20.90
CA ALA A 334 -6.14 -1.10 -22.00
C ALA A 334 -7.33 -0.22 -21.62
N PRO A 335 -8.07 0.33 -22.58
CA PRO A 335 -9.29 1.11 -22.32
C PRO A 335 -10.32 0.26 -21.52
N PHE A 336 -11.02 0.90 -20.59
CA PHE A 336 -12.19 0.30 -19.94
C PHE A 336 -13.33 0.16 -20.94
N GLN A 337 -14.02 -0.98 -20.90
CA GLN A 337 -15.17 -1.30 -21.77
C GLN A 337 -16.48 -0.89 -21.13
#